data_b2a74de51c7105164638244f57ee32c7
#
_entry.id   b2a74de51c7105164638244f57ee32c7
#
_cell.length_a   1.000
_cell.length_b   1.000
_cell.length_c   1.000
_cell.angle_alpha   90.00
_cell.angle_beta   90.00
_cell.angle_gamma   90.00
#
_symmetry.space_group_name_H-M   'P 1'
#
loop_
_entity.id
_entity.type
_entity.pdbx_description
1 polymer ?
#
loop_
_entity_poly.entity_id
_entity_poly.type
_entity_poly.pdbx_seq_one_letter_code
_entity_poly.pdbx_strand_id
1 'polypeptide(L)'
;MTSHTQSTTKQTPPTPEIVSQLLRTLGDPDPVRGAEDITVVGADPLVPSVHRLADAMSAAIGVFGRQTAAVGELRGHRHQKVEVQAGAAIDQLMATYHTTLSGRPIGALLDDPALLGNNDFYRARDGRWIFIIATYPHLRDAVHSVLRCGLDKVDIARAAADWDAFTLEEAICARGGVACVVRSRDEWLAHPAGRYVAQRPVVEVERVGDGPIRPLEPIGAADEALAGLRVLDLTHVIAGPVSTRLLAQFGADVLHLTRPDRPDPIPMIAMTGGGKRNAYCDLRDAHDRAAFHDALQEADVFVHAYRGLARHGASTEELVRRRPGLIALEYHAWGSEGPWGERGGFDQLACSATGFAMEEWTDRPSLPPTYLLNDYLAAYLGAAAVATVLRRRATEGGSWRIRVTLAGVCHWVQELGLLAREDVRGLPLPGRTPLAALSTTATDFGPLTEPATPFDYSSRPVPQPGRRSPLGSAPFQWLQGAV
;
A
#
# COMPACT_ATOMS: atom_id res chain seq x y z
N MET A 1 -39.34 33.05 -1.66
CA MET A 1 -38.08 33.10 -2.42
C MET A 1 -37.21 31.96 -1.91
N THR A 2 -37.33 30.82 -2.53
CA THR A 2 -36.60 29.60 -2.21
C THR A 2 -35.36 29.55 -3.12
N SER A 3 -34.20 29.80 -2.55
CA SER A 3 -32.93 29.66 -3.26
C SER A 3 -32.63 28.17 -3.46
N HIS A 4 -32.76 27.68 -4.67
CA HIS A 4 -32.20 26.41 -5.11
C HIS A 4 -30.66 26.57 -5.18
N THR A 5 -29.98 26.02 -4.22
CA THR A 5 -28.54 25.75 -4.34
C THR A 5 -28.36 24.62 -5.37
N GLN A 6 -27.97 24.99 -6.58
CA GLN A 6 -27.55 24.02 -7.59
C GLN A 6 -26.26 23.33 -7.05
N SER A 7 -26.40 22.08 -6.62
CA SER A 7 -25.29 21.17 -6.46
C SER A 7 -24.70 20.95 -7.85
N THR A 8 -23.54 21.56 -8.11
CA THR A 8 -22.73 21.22 -9.27
C THR A 8 -22.20 19.80 -9.05
N THR A 9 -22.86 18.82 -9.64
CA THR A 9 -22.32 17.46 -9.82
C THR A 9 -21.00 17.62 -10.58
N LYS A 10 -19.87 17.47 -9.88
CA LYS A 10 -18.56 17.32 -10.52
C LYS A 10 -18.70 16.18 -11.53
N GLN A 11 -18.49 16.45 -12.80
CA GLN A 11 -18.43 15.40 -13.82
C GLN A 11 -17.31 14.42 -13.42
N THR A 12 -17.67 13.16 -13.36
CA THR A 12 -16.75 12.08 -12.99
C THR A 12 -15.65 11.93 -14.06
N PRO A 13 -14.36 12.03 -13.70
CA PRO A 13 -13.29 11.96 -14.69
C PRO A 13 -13.22 10.55 -15.30
N PRO A 14 -13.05 10.43 -16.62
CA PRO A 14 -12.78 9.13 -17.26
C PRO A 14 -11.41 8.60 -16.84
N THR A 15 -11.21 7.28 -16.89
CA THR A 15 -9.96 6.62 -16.46
C THR A 15 -8.69 7.23 -17.08
N PRO A 16 -8.65 7.63 -18.37
CA PRO A 16 -7.47 8.32 -18.95
C PRO A 16 -7.13 9.64 -18.26
N GLU A 17 -8.13 10.36 -17.73
CA GLU A 17 -7.90 11.59 -16.98
C GLU A 17 -7.31 11.28 -15.59
N ILE A 18 -7.79 10.24 -14.91
CA ILE A 18 -7.23 9.75 -13.65
C ILE A 18 -5.76 9.38 -13.82
N VAL A 19 -5.44 8.63 -14.87
CA VAL A 19 -4.05 8.27 -15.23
C VAL A 19 -3.19 9.51 -15.46
N SER A 20 -3.67 10.47 -16.26
CA SER A 20 -2.93 11.71 -16.54
C SER A 20 -2.69 12.52 -15.27
N GLN A 21 -3.65 12.58 -14.35
CA GLN A 21 -3.50 13.27 -13.07
C GLN A 21 -2.46 12.58 -12.18
N LEU A 22 -2.48 11.24 -12.10
CA LEU A 22 -1.46 10.48 -11.35
C LEU A 22 -0.07 10.71 -11.90
N LEU A 23 0.13 10.64 -13.22
CA LEU A 23 1.44 10.87 -13.85
C LEU A 23 1.97 12.27 -13.53
N ARG A 24 1.11 13.32 -13.58
CA ARG A 24 1.50 14.66 -13.16
C ARG A 24 1.86 14.73 -11.67
N THR A 25 1.09 14.06 -10.82
CA THR A 25 1.35 14.00 -9.37
C THR A 25 2.70 13.37 -9.07
N LEU A 26 3.09 12.34 -9.81
CA LEU A 26 4.39 11.69 -9.68
C LEU A 26 5.55 12.53 -10.26
N GLY A 27 5.25 13.58 -11.02
CA GLY A 27 6.26 14.38 -11.69
C GLY A 27 6.83 13.67 -12.93
N ASP A 28 6.02 12.93 -13.66
CA ASP A 28 6.43 12.35 -14.94
C ASP A 28 6.83 13.45 -15.92
N PRO A 29 7.98 13.32 -16.62
CA PRO A 29 8.42 14.32 -17.58
C PRO A 29 7.48 14.52 -18.78
N ASP A 30 6.72 13.49 -19.15
CA ASP A 30 5.76 13.53 -20.26
C ASP A 30 4.44 12.81 -19.90
N PRO A 31 3.63 13.41 -19.02
CA PRO A 31 2.43 12.78 -18.49
C PRO A 31 1.33 12.55 -19.55
N VAL A 32 1.33 13.32 -20.64
CA VAL A 32 0.35 13.16 -21.73
C VAL A 32 0.67 11.91 -22.52
N ARG A 33 1.89 11.75 -23.01
CA ARG A 33 2.34 10.56 -23.72
C ARG A 33 2.26 9.33 -22.83
N GLY A 34 2.67 9.45 -21.57
CA GLY A 34 2.56 8.36 -20.61
C GLY A 34 1.12 7.85 -20.47
N ALA A 35 0.13 8.75 -20.49
CA ALA A 35 -1.28 8.38 -20.44
C ALA A 35 -1.78 7.74 -21.73
N GLU A 36 -1.32 8.18 -22.92
CA GLU A 36 -1.66 7.59 -24.22
C GLU A 36 -1.13 6.16 -24.38
N ASP A 37 -0.09 5.80 -23.65
CA ASP A 37 0.50 4.46 -23.62
C ASP A 37 -0.23 3.49 -22.70
N ILE A 38 -1.27 3.93 -21.96
CA ILE A 38 -2.02 3.10 -21.02
C ILE A 38 -3.46 2.92 -21.54
N THR A 39 -3.85 1.67 -21.74
CA THR A 39 -5.22 1.29 -22.10
C THR A 39 -5.82 0.52 -20.92
N VAL A 40 -7.01 0.91 -20.47
CA VAL A 40 -7.81 0.16 -19.48
C VAL A 40 -9.02 -0.44 -20.19
N VAL A 41 -9.19 -1.74 -20.06
CA VAL A 41 -10.31 -2.50 -20.62
C VAL A 41 -11.31 -2.80 -19.51
N GLY A 42 -12.52 -2.26 -19.62
CA GLY A 42 -13.53 -2.26 -18.59
C GLY A 42 -13.49 -1.01 -17.73
N ALA A 43 -14.51 -0.83 -16.90
CA ALA A 43 -14.66 0.31 -15.99
C ALA A 43 -15.61 -0.05 -14.84
N ASP A 44 -15.67 0.77 -13.78
CA ASP A 44 -16.68 0.67 -12.75
C ASP A 44 -18.11 0.89 -13.30
N PRO A 45 -19.14 0.26 -12.67
CA PRO A 45 -19.06 -0.59 -11.49
C PRO A 45 -18.83 -2.09 -11.83
N LEU A 46 -17.88 -2.71 -11.15
CA LEU A 46 -17.64 -4.17 -11.20
C LEU A 46 -18.02 -4.89 -9.90
N VAL A 47 -18.12 -4.15 -8.82
CA VAL A 47 -18.46 -4.62 -7.46
C VAL A 47 -19.47 -3.68 -6.81
N PRO A 48 -20.22 -4.11 -5.78
CA PRO A 48 -21.26 -3.29 -5.15
C PRO A 48 -20.67 -2.22 -4.22
N SER A 49 -19.85 -1.33 -4.76
CA SER A 49 -19.27 -0.17 -4.09
C SER A 49 -19.74 1.11 -4.75
N VAL A 50 -20.03 2.13 -3.95
CA VAL A 50 -20.30 3.48 -4.48
C VAL A 50 -19.01 4.20 -4.91
N HIS A 51 -17.85 3.70 -4.51
CA HIS A 51 -16.56 4.24 -4.91
C HIS A 51 -16.04 3.56 -6.18
N ARG A 52 -15.22 4.27 -6.93
CA ARG A 52 -14.64 3.83 -8.21
C ARG A 52 -13.40 2.98 -8.00
N LEU A 53 -13.59 1.76 -7.49
CA LEU A 53 -12.49 0.88 -7.07
C LEU A 53 -11.70 0.33 -8.26
N ALA A 54 -12.40 -0.09 -9.33
CA ALA A 54 -11.76 -0.65 -10.51
C ALA A 54 -11.00 0.44 -11.27
N ASP A 55 -11.57 1.63 -11.43
CA ASP A 55 -10.91 2.75 -12.10
C ASP A 55 -9.67 3.21 -11.35
N ALA A 56 -9.76 3.38 -10.01
CA ALA A 56 -8.63 3.76 -9.17
C ALA A 56 -7.48 2.75 -9.26
N MET A 57 -7.81 1.47 -9.10
CA MET A 57 -6.80 0.41 -9.10
C MET A 57 -6.20 0.19 -10.48
N SER A 58 -7.02 0.24 -11.55
CA SER A 58 -6.53 0.12 -12.92
C SER A 58 -5.58 1.27 -13.28
N ALA A 59 -5.89 2.49 -12.86
CA ALA A 59 -5.02 3.64 -13.08
C ALA A 59 -3.67 3.48 -12.34
N ALA A 60 -3.69 3.06 -11.08
CA ALA A 60 -2.47 2.84 -10.31
C ALA A 60 -1.59 1.72 -10.93
N ILE A 61 -2.20 0.62 -11.36
CA ILE A 61 -1.53 -0.50 -12.05
C ILE A 61 -0.94 -0.03 -13.38
N GLY A 62 -1.73 0.66 -14.21
CA GLY A 62 -1.29 1.15 -15.51
C GLY A 62 -0.11 2.11 -15.40
N VAL A 63 -0.18 3.04 -14.44
CA VAL A 63 0.91 3.98 -14.15
C VAL A 63 2.17 3.25 -13.69
N PHE A 64 2.05 2.26 -12.80
CA PHE A 64 3.20 1.43 -12.39
C PHE A 64 3.82 0.70 -13.59
N GLY A 65 3.01 0.02 -14.40
CA GLY A 65 3.48 -0.69 -15.59
C GLY A 65 4.20 0.25 -16.56
N ARG A 66 3.62 1.42 -16.84
CA ARG A 66 4.21 2.41 -17.77
C ARG A 66 5.50 3.03 -17.23
N GLN A 67 5.55 3.39 -15.94
CA GLN A 67 6.76 3.95 -15.35
C GLN A 67 7.91 2.95 -15.31
N THR A 68 7.62 1.71 -15.01
CA THR A 68 8.62 0.62 -15.05
C THR A 68 9.11 0.36 -16.47
N ALA A 69 8.20 0.33 -17.46
CA ALA A 69 8.59 0.23 -18.87
C ALA A 69 9.49 1.40 -19.29
N ALA A 70 9.18 2.63 -18.85
CA ALA A 70 9.98 3.81 -19.14
C ALA A 70 11.40 3.76 -18.56
N VAL A 71 11.58 3.12 -17.38
CA VAL A 71 12.93 2.82 -16.86
C VAL A 71 13.66 1.88 -17.80
N GLY A 72 13.01 0.80 -18.25
CA GLY A 72 13.59 -0.15 -19.22
C GLY A 72 13.96 0.50 -20.54
N GLU A 73 13.14 1.43 -21.05
CA GLU A 73 13.40 2.18 -22.29
C GLU A 73 14.67 3.03 -22.18
N LEU A 74 14.88 3.72 -21.06
CA LEU A 74 16.12 4.44 -20.80
C LEU A 74 17.34 3.53 -20.72
N ARG A 75 17.14 2.23 -20.51
CA ARG A 75 18.18 1.19 -20.41
C ARG A 75 18.35 0.36 -21.66
N GLY A 76 17.65 0.69 -22.76
CA GLY A 76 17.77 0.05 -24.05
C GLY A 76 16.63 -0.91 -24.45
N HIS A 77 15.62 -1.07 -23.65
CA HIS A 77 14.42 -1.82 -24.05
C HIS A 77 13.60 -1.08 -25.12
N ARG A 78 12.84 -1.82 -25.87
CA ARG A 78 11.85 -1.25 -26.79
C ARG A 78 10.72 -0.59 -26.01
N HIS A 79 10.14 0.44 -26.59
CA HIS A 79 8.94 1.09 -26.07
C HIS A 79 7.79 0.10 -25.83
N GLN A 80 7.10 0.25 -24.70
CA GLN A 80 5.97 -0.58 -24.31
C GLN A 80 4.71 0.25 -24.08
N LYS A 81 3.60 -0.20 -24.63
CA LYS A 81 2.26 0.17 -24.16
C LYS A 81 1.81 -0.82 -23.09
N VAL A 82 0.92 -0.36 -22.23
CA VAL A 82 0.39 -1.12 -21.08
C VAL A 82 -1.11 -1.30 -21.28
N GLU A 83 -1.59 -2.53 -21.18
CA GLU A 83 -3.02 -2.83 -21.17
C GLU A 83 -3.40 -3.42 -19.82
N VAL A 84 -4.39 -2.84 -19.15
CA VAL A 84 -4.90 -3.27 -17.84
C VAL A 84 -6.32 -3.75 -17.98
N GLN A 85 -6.63 -4.92 -17.43
CA GLN A 85 -8.00 -5.42 -17.33
C GLN A 85 -8.61 -5.00 -16.00
N ALA A 86 -9.73 -4.26 -16.02
CA ALA A 86 -10.37 -3.73 -14.79
C ALA A 86 -10.80 -4.85 -13.83
N GLY A 87 -11.21 -6.01 -14.34
CA GLY A 87 -11.49 -7.20 -13.52
C GLY A 87 -10.25 -7.71 -12.79
N ALA A 88 -9.10 -7.78 -13.47
CA ALA A 88 -7.84 -8.16 -12.85
C ALA A 88 -7.38 -7.12 -11.79
N ALA A 89 -7.69 -5.85 -11.99
CA ALA A 89 -7.42 -4.81 -11.00
C ALA A 89 -8.23 -5.04 -9.71
N ILE A 90 -9.51 -5.40 -9.81
CA ILE A 90 -10.33 -5.79 -8.64
C ILE A 90 -9.73 -7.03 -7.96
N ASP A 91 -9.27 -8.02 -8.71
CA ASP A 91 -8.64 -9.22 -8.12
C ASP A 91 -7.36 -8.90 -7.36
N GLN A 92 -6.61 -7.86 -7.75
CA GLN A 92 -5.47 -7.39 -6.95
C GLN A 92 -5.90 -6.81 -5.60
N LEU A 93 -7.02 -6.07 -5.53
CA LEU A 93 -7.59 -5.63 -4.25
C LEU A 93 -8.08 -6.81 -3.41
N MET A 94 -8.45 -7.90 -4.06
CA MET A 94 -8.90 -9.15 -3.44
C MET A 94 -7.76 -10.15 -3.18
N ALA A 95 -6.50 -9.79 -3.42
CA ALA A 95 -5.39 -10.74 -3.41
C ALA A 95 -5.31 -11.58 -2.12
N THR A 96 -5.55 -10.98 -0.95
CA THR A 96 -5.58 -11.71 0.34
C THR A 96 -6.65 -12.82 0.36
N TYR A 97 -7.77 -12.65 -0.35
CA TYR A 97 -8.85 -13.64 -0.40
C TYR A 97 -8.66 -14.69 -1.49
N HIS A 98 -8.07 -14.29 -2.61
CA HIS A 98 -7.83 -15.19 -3.75
C HIS A 98 -6.56 -16.02 -3.57
N THR A 99 -5.63 -15.57 -2.73
CA THR A 99 -4.38 -16.29 -2.52
C THR A 99 -4.57 -17.52 -1.64
N THR A 100 -4.06 -18.64 -2.12
CA THR A 100 -4.00 -19.89 -1.37
C THR A 100 -2.57 -20.44 -1.33
N LEU A 101 -2.18 -20.99 -0.20
CA LEU A 101 -0.93 -21.71 -0.01
C LEU A 101 -1.22 -23.20 0.18
N SER A 102 -0.72 -24.03 -0.71
CA SER A 102 -1.00 -25.46 -0.75
C SER A 102 -2.51 -25.75 -0.75
N GLY A 103 -3.29 -24.95 -1.50
CA GLY A 103 -4.74 -25.05 -1.62
C GLY A 103 -5.53 -24.51 -0.42
N ARG A 104 -4.88 -24.01 0.62
CA ARG A 104 -5.55 -23.42 1.80
C ARG A 104 -5.55 -21.89 1.71
N PRO A 105 -6.69 -21.21 1.92
CA PRO A 105 -6.75 -19.76 1.94
C PRO A 105 -5.77 -19.15 2.95
N ILE A 106 -5.12 -18.04 2.57
CA ILE A 106 -4.12 -17.36 3.41
C ILE A 106 -4.67 -17.04 4.81
N GLY A 107 -5.89 -16.52 4.90
CA GLY A 107 -6.52 -16.19 6.18
C GLY A 107 -6.73 -17.38 7.12
N ALA A 108 -6.87 -18.61 6.56
CA ALA A 108 -7.03 -19.84 7.36
C ALA A 108 -5.69 -20.41 7.86
N LEU A 109 -4.58 -19.80 7.47
CA LEU A 109 -3.22 -20.23 7.86
C LEU A 109 -2.60 -19.34 8.94
N LEU A 110 -3.33 -18.32 9.40
CA LEU A 110 -2.89 -17.50 10.54
C LEU A 110 -2.97 -18.35 11.81
N ASP A 111 -2.07 -18.09 12.76
CA ASP A 111 -1.99 -18.84 14.01
C ASP A 111 -3.30 -18.83 14.79
N ASP A 112 -4.04 -17.73 14.71
CA ASP A 112 -5.37 -17.61 15.27
C ASP A 112 -6.30 -16.85 14.29
N PRO A 113 -6.93 -17.57 13.34
CA PRO A 113 -7.84 -16.95 12.37
C PRO A 113 -9.05 -16.25 13.02
N ALA A 114 -9.47 -16.67 14.23
CA ALA A 114 -10.58 -16.05 14.94
C ALA A 114 -10.28 -14.59 15.33
N LEU A 115 -9.01 -14.25 15.58
CA LEU A 115 -8.61 -12.88 15.91
C LEU A 115 -8.85 -11.89 14.77
N LEU A 116 -8.81 -12.32 13.51
CA LEU A 116 -9.19 -11.46 12.39
C LEU A 116 -10.67 -11.07 12.47
N GLY A 117 -11.54 -11.95 12.92
CA GLY A 117 -12.96 -11.70 13.10
C GLY A 117 -13.28 -10.63 14.15
N ASN A 118 -12.33 -10.33 15.03
CA ASN A 118 -12.46 -9.29 16.05
C ASN A 118 -12.13 -7.90 15.54
N ASN A 119 -11.52 -7.79 14.36
CA ASN A 119 -11.34 -6.52 13.66
C ASN A 119 -12.69 -6.13 13.03
N ASP A 120 -13.47 -5.31 13.74
CA ASP A 120 -14.81 -4.96 13.28
C ASP A 120 -15.26 -3.60 13.82
N PHE A 121 -16.42 -3.17 13.36
CA PHE A 121 -17.16 -2.02 13.87
C PHE A 121 -17.90 -2.40 15.15
N TYR A 122 -17.67 -1.64 16.19
CA TYR A 122 -18.36 -1.76 17.47
C TYR A 122 -19.17 -0.50 17.77
N ARG A 123 -20.38 -0.69 18.30
CA ARG A 123 -21.25 0.44 18.64
C ARG A 123 -20.95 0.92 20.05
N ALA A 124 -20.62 2.19 20.19
CA ALA A 124 -20.36 2.85 21.47
C ALA A 124 -21.66 3.35 22.13
N ARG A 125 -21.58 3.74 23.42
CA ARG A 125 -22.71 4.21 24.21
C ARG A 125 -23.43 5.43 23.62
N ASP A 126 -22.68 6.34 23.00
CA ASP A 126 -23.20 7.53 22.34
C ASP A 126 -23.84 7.26 20.97
N GLY A 127 -23.93 5.97 20.58
CA GLY A 127 -24.51 5.52 19.32
C GLY A 127 -23.57 5.62 18.11
N ARG A 128 -22.37 6.16 18.27
CA ARG A 128 -21.34 6.16 17.21
C ARG A 128 -20.73 4.77 17.04
N TRP A 129 -20.11 4.58 15.90
CA TRP A 129 -19.34 3.38 15.60
C TRP A 129 -17.84 3.66 15.74
N ILE A 130 -17.11 2.66 16.22
CA ILE A 130 -15.66 2.65 16.29
C ILE A 130 -15.13 1.34 15.68
N PHE A 131 -14.12 1.44 14.81
CA PHE A 131 -13.41 0.27 14.32
C PHE A 131 -12.22 -0.01 15.22
N ILE A 132 -12.06 -1.25 15.67
CA ILE A 132 -10.98 -1.68 16.55
C ILE A 132 -10.20 -2.80 15.87
N ILE A 133 -8.86 -2.74 15.93
CA ILE A 133 -7.97 -3.80 15.45
C ILE A 133 -7.24 -4.42 16.63
N ALA A 134 -7.34 -5.74 16.76
CA ALA A 134 -6.75 -6.53 17.83
C ALA A 134 -6.00 -7.79 17.33
N THR A 135 -5.63 -7.84 16.04
CA THR A 135 -5.01 -9.03 15.42
C THR A 135 -3.62 -9.31 15.96
N TYR A 136 -2.79 -8.28 16.11
CA TYR A 136 -1.41 -8.46 16.59
C TYR A 136 -1.36 -8.50 18.11
N PRO A 137 -0.50 -9.33 18.74
CA PRO A 137 -0.46 -9.48 20.19
C PRO A 137 -0.38 -8.17 20.96
N HIS A 138 0.51 -7.26 20.56
CA HIS A 138 0.68 -5.97 21.23
C HIS A 138 -0.53 -5.03 21.08
N LEU A 139 -1.27 -5.10 19.95
CA LEU A 139 -2.51 -4.33 19.75
C LEU A 139 -3.63 -4.91 20.59
N ARG A 140 -3.73 -6.23 20.65
CA ARG A 140 -4.68 -6.97 21.49
C ARG A 140 -4.50 -6.62 22.96
N ASP A 141 -3.24 -6.63 23.44
CA ASP A 141 -2.91 -6.30 24.82
C ASP A 141 -3.30 -4.86 25.16
N ALA A 142 -3.12 -3.92 24.23
CA ALA A 142 -3.56 -2.53 24.39
C ALA A 142 -5.08 -2.43 24.50
N VAL A 143 -5.85 -3.10 23.62
CA VAL A 143 -7.32 -3.14 23.66
C VAL A 143 -7.80 -3.75 24.97
N HIS A 144 -7.24 -4.94 25.34
CA HIS A 144 -7.60 -5.61 26.58
C HIS A 144 -7.32 -4.76 27.84
N SER A 145 -6.21 -4.02 27.85
CA SER A 145 -5.85 -3.14 29.00
C SER A 145 -6.86 -2.01 29.22
N VAL A 146 -7.55 -1.58 28.15
CA VAL A 146 -8.59 -0.54 28.20
C VAL A 146 -9.96 -1.10 28.50
N LEU A 147 -10.40 -2.09 27.70
CA LEU A 147 -11.75 -2.64 27.80
C LEU A 147 -11.94 -3.61 28.97
N ARG A 148 -10.87 -4.26 29.45
CA ARG A 148 -10.86 -5.23 30.56
C ARG A 148 -11.90 -6.34 30.39
N CYS A 149 -12.06 -6.83 29.16
CA CYS A 149 -13.01 -7.87 28.79
C CYS A 149 -12.30 -9.05 28.12
N GLY A 150 -13.03 -10.11 27.84
CA GLY A 150 -12.61 -11.15 26.91
C GLY A 150 -12.32 -10.57 25.52
N LEU A 151 -11.60 -11.34 24.71
CA LEU A 151 -11.16 -10.90 23.39
C LEU A 151 -12.00 -11.47 22.25
N ASP A 152 -13.14 -12.06 22.55
CA ASP A 152 -14.09 -12.39 21.52
C ASP A 152 -14.94 -11.16 21.13
N LYS A 153 -15.52 -11.23 19.93
CA LYS A 153 -16.29 -10.13 19.36
C LYS A 153 -17.46 -9.67 20.25
N VAL A 154 -18.10 -10.60 20.97
CA VAL A 154 -19.25 -10.30 21.82
C VAL A 154 -18.83 -9.55 23.07
N ASP A 155 -17.73 -9.95 23.68
CA ASP A 155 -17.19 -9.30 24.87
C ASP A 155 -16.67 -7.90 24.54
N ILE A 156 -15.96 -7.74 23.41
CA ILE A 156 -15.51 -6.42 22.93
C ILE A 156 -16.72 -5.52 22.67
N ALA A 157 -17.77 -6.02 22.00
CA ALA A 157 -18.97 -5.25 21.71
C ALA A 157 -19.69 -4.79 22.98
N ARG A 158 -19.80 -5.67 23.99
CA ARG A 158 -20.42 -5.34 25.29
C ARG A 158 -19.61 -4.27 26.02
N ALA A 159 -18.29 -4.41 26.08
CA ALA A 159 -17.43 -3.46 26.76
C ALA A 159 -17.38 -2.10 26.04
N ALA A 160 -17.34 -2.07 24.71
CA ALA A 160 -17.36 -0.84 23.93
C ALA A 160 -18.65 -0.04 24.12
N ALA A 161 -19.78 -0.72 24.35
CA ALA A 161 -21.09 -0.07 24.62
C ALA A 161 -21.13 0.72 25.94
N ASP A 162 -20.18 0.56 26.82
CA ASP A 162 -20.06 1.35 28.06
C ASP A 162 -19.24 2.65 27.87
N TRP A 163 -18.60 2.84 26.72
CA TRP A 163 -17.71 3.95 26.43
C TRP A 163 -18.33 4.96 25.45
N ASP A 164 -17.98 6.22 25.60
CA ASP A 164 -18.06 7.22 24.54
C ASP A 164 -17.03 6.89 23.44
N ALA A 165 -17.42 6.98 22.18
CA ALA A 165 -16.60 6.51 21.05
C ALA A 165 -15.24 7.23 20.96
N PHE A 166 -15.21 8.56 21.09
CA PHE A 166 -13.97 9.33 21.03
C PHE A 166 -13.09 9.08 22.24
N THR A 167 -13.69 8.94 23.42
CA THR A 167 -12.96 8.60 24.65
C THR A 167 -12.32 7.22 24.54
N LEU A 168 -13.01 6.25 23.95
CA LEU A 168 -12.48 4.91 23.72
C LEU A 168 -11.34 4.93 22.68
N GLU A 169 -11.50 5.66 21.57
CA GLU A 169 -10.45 5.85 20.56
C GLU A 169 -9.16 6.34 21.21
N GLU A 170 -9.24 7.45 21.98
CA GLU A 170 -8.09 8.03 22.64
C GLU A 170 -7.46 7.08 23.69
N ALA A 171 -8.28 6.40 24.48
CA ALA A 171 -7.79 5.46 25.50
C ALA A 171 -7.02 4.29 24.89
N ILE A 172 -7.51 3.71 23.78
CA ILE A 172 -6.82 2.62 23.06
C ILE A 172 -5.53 3.13 22.43
N CYS A 173 -5.59 4.27 21.73
CA CYS A 173 -4.41 4.86 21.06
C CYS A 173 -3.32 5.25 22.08
N ALA A 174 -3.67 5.80 23.24
CA ALA A 174 -2.73 6.15 24.32
C ALA A 174 -1.99 4.94 24.91
N ARG A 175 -2.53 3.72 24.73
CA ARG A 175 -1.88 2.46 25.15
C ARG A 175 -1.09 1.80 24.02
N GLY A 176 -0.91 2.48 22.89
CA GLY A 176 -0.21 1.94 21.70
C GLY A 176 -1.05 0.98 20.88
N GLY A 177 -2.35 0.86 21.17
CA GLY A 177 -3.32 0.18 20.33
C GLY A 177 -3.77 1.03 19.14
N VAL A 178 -4.68 0.49 18.33
CA VAL A 178 -5.23 1.18 17.17
C VAL A 178 -6.75 1.00 17.11
N ALA A 179 -7.44 2.12 17.07
CA ALA A 179 -8.88 2.20 16.90
C ALA A 179 -9.21 3.52 16.22
N CYS A 180 -10.35 3.59 15.54
CA CYS A 180 -10.81 4.80 14.90
C CYS A 180 -12.33 4.93 14.95
N VAL A 181 -12.83 6.05 15.44
CA VAL A 181 -14.24 6.41 15.35
C VAL A 181 -14.61 6.58 13.89
N VAL A 182 -15.73 6.01 13.50
CA VAL A 182 -16.27 6.21 12.17
C VAL A 182 -16.81 7.63 12.05
N ARG A 183 -16.23 8.39 11.14
CA ARG A 183 -16.57 9.79 10.87
C ARG A 183 -17.33 9.89 9.55
N SER A 184 -18.10 10.94 9.36
CA SER A 184 -18.50 11.35 8.03
C SER A 184 -17.33 12.03 7.31
N ARG A 185 -17.43 12.16 5.99
CA ARG A 185 -16.44 12.90 5.20
C ARG A 185 -16.30 14.36 5.66
N ASP A 186 -17.42 15.03 5.97
CA ASP A 186 -17.41 16.41 6.46
C ASP A 186 -16.74 16.50 7.85
N GLU A 187 -17.03 15.57 8.78
CA GLU A 187 -16.36 15.50 10.07
C GLU A 187 -14.84 15.31 9.92
N TRP A 188 -14.42 14.45 8.97
CA TRP A 188 -13.01 14.25 8.68
C TRP A 188 -12.35 15.50 8.11
N LEU A 189 -12.95 16.13 7.11
CA LEU A 189 -12.40 17.36 6.50
C LEU A 189 -12.40 18.55 7.48
N ALA A 190 -13.29 18.56 8.47
CA ALA A 190 -13.25 19.51 9.57
C ALA A 190 -12.20 19.19 10.64
N HIS A 191 -11.74 17.95 10.73
CA HIS A 191 -10.73 17.52 11.67
C HIS A 191 -9.33 17.99 11.26
N PRO A 192 -8.42 18.40 12.20
CA PRO A 192 -7.07 18.84 11.84
C PRO A 192 -6.26 17.83 11.01
N ALA A 193 -6.35 16.53 11.33
CA ALA A 193 -5.68 15.49 10.56
C ALA A 193 -6.28 15.33 9.16
N GLY A 194 -7.58 15.47 9.02
CA GLY A 194 -8.28 15.42 7.73
C GLY A 194 -7.88 16.59 6.83
N ARG A 195 -7.84 17.80 7.36
CA ARG A 195 -7.34 18.98 6.63
C ARG A 195 -5.89 18.79 6.19
N TYR A 196 -5.05 18.24 7.06
CA TYR A 196 -3.65 17.96 6.71
C TYR A 196 -3.55 17.01 5.52
N VAL A 197 -4.31 15.92 5.53
CA VAL A 197 -4.32 14.91 4.45
C VAL A 197 -4.89 15.49 3.16
N ALA A 198 -6.04 16.17 3.22
CA ALA A 198 -6.74 16.70 2.06
C ALA A 198 -5.98 17.81 1.29
N GLN A 199 -4.99 18.44 1.93
CA GLN A 199 -4.12 19.45 1.31
C GLN A 199 -2.93 18.84 0.56
N ARG A 200 -2.77 17.53 0.59
CA ARG A 200 -1.62 16.83 0.00
C ARG A 200 -2.04 15.94 -1.16
N PRO A 201 -1.15 15.77 -2.16
CA PRO A 201 -1.40 14.81 -3.21
C PRO A 201 -1.38 13.38 -2.64
N VAL A 202 -2.03 12.44 -3.33
CA VAL A 202 -2.07 11.02 -2.95
C VAL A 202 -0.66 10.39 -2.83
N VAL A 203 0.29 10.89 -3.60
CA VAL A 203 1.72 10.59 -3.50
C VAL A 203 2.48 11.91 -3.44
N GLU A 204 3.22 12.13 -2.38
CA GLU A 204 4.13 13.26 -2.25
C GLU A 204 5.52 12.85 -2.77
N VAL A 205 6.05 13.59 -3.75
CA VAL A 205 7.41 13.37 -4.29
C VAL A 205 8.21 14.65 -4.08
N GLU A 206 9.24 14.56 -3.26
CA GLU A 206 10.02 15.70 -2.82
C GLU A 206 11.53 15.47 -3.01
N ARG A 207 12.25 16.44 -3.55
CA ARG A 207 13.71 16.46 -3.53
C ARG A 207 14.17 16.97 -2.16
N VAL A 208 14.78 16.12 -1.37
CA VAL A 208 15.14 16.40 0.04
C VAL A 208 16.64 16.59 0.26
N GLY A 209 17.43 16.54 -0.79
CA GLY A 209 18.87 16.78 -0.71
C GLY A 209 19.56 16.72 -2.06
N ASP A 210 20.81 17.16 -2.07
CA ASP A 210 21.66 17.02 -3.23
C ASP A 210 22.13 15.57 -3.38
N GLY A 211 22.49 15.22 -4.61
CA GLY A 211 23.02 13.91 -4.95
C GLY A 211 23.49 13.90 -6.40
N PRO A 212 24.43 13.04 -6.76
CA PRO A 212 24.93 12.97 -8.12
C PRO A 212 23.84 12.53 -9.10
N ILE A 213 23.94 12.99 -10.33
CA ILE A 213 23.24 12.35 -11.45
C ILE A 213 23.73 10.90 -11.51
N ARG A 214 22.80 9.97 -11.53
CA ARG A 214 23.07 8.52 -11.62
C ARG A 214 22.36 7.97 -12.84
N PRO A 215 23.03 7.97 -14.01
CA PRO A 215 22.47 7.35 -15.19
C PRO A 215 22.09 5.90 -14.91
N LEU A 216 21.04 5.44 -15.56
CA LEU A 216 20.64 4.06 -15.54
C LEU A 216 21.46 3.31 -16.59
N GLU A 217 22.31 2.37 -16.13
CA GLU A 217 23.15 1.60 -17.04
C GLU A 217 22.31 0.75 -18.00
N PRO A 218 22.76 0.61 -19.24
CA PRO A 218 22.11 -0.29 -20.21
C PRO A 218 22.01 -1.72 -19.69
N ILE A 219 20.97 -2.41 -20.10
CA ILE A 219 20.72 -3.82 -19.76
C ILE A 219 20.53 -4.67 -21.01
N GLY A 220 20.72 -5.97 -20.89
CA GLY A 220 20.44 -6.92 -21.95
C GLY A 220 18.94 -6.99 -22.27
N ALA A 221 18.59 -7.40 -23.48
CA ALA A 221 17.19 -7.52 -23.90
C ALA A 221 16.39 -8.53 -23.05
N ALA A 222 17.05 -9.50 -22.43
CA ALA A 222 16.44 -10.50 -21.56
C ALA A 222 16.33 -10.06 -20.09
N ASP A 223 17.08 -9.02 -19.70
CA ASP A 223 17.06 -8.54 -18.32
C ASP A 223 15.75 -7.80 -18.02
N GLU A 224 15.42 -7.69 -16.75
CA GLU A 224 14.25 -6.93 -16.30
C GLU A 224 14.60 -5.44 -16.10
N ALA A 225 13.61 -4.57 -16.22
CA ALA A 225 13.79 -3.11 -16.25
C ALA A 225 14.55 -2.54 -15.05
N LEU A 226 14.42 -3.16 -13.87
CA LEU A 226 15.06 -2.74 -12.62
C LEU A 226 16.26 -3.60 -12.22
N ALA A 227 16.77 -4.45 -13.13
CA ALA A 227 17.93 -5.30 -12.86
C ALA A 227 19.13 -4.46 -12.36
N GLY A 228 19.80 -4.96 -11.32
CA GLY A 228 20.95 -4.31 -10.68
C GLY A 228 20.63 -3.16 -9.73
N LEU A 229 19.35 -2.74 -9.59
CA LEU A 229 18.95 -1.78 -8.56
C LEU A 229 18.82 -2.47 -7.21
N ARG A 230 19.27 -1.81 -6.14
CA ARG A 230 19.32 -2.33 -4.77
C ARG A 230 18.29 -1.62 -3.89
N VAL A 231 17.40 -2.41 -3.30
CA VAL A 231 16.29 -1.93 -2.47
C VAL A 231 16.41 -2.51 -1.05
N LEU A 232 16.62 -1.64 -0.06
CA LEU A 232 16.46 -2.01 1.35
C LEU A 232 14.99 -1.88 1.73
N ASP A 233 14.39 -2.98 2.15
CA ASP A 233 12.97 -3.07 2.53
C ASP A 233 12.85 -3.26 4.04
N LEU A 234 12.42 -2.23 4.75
CA LEU A 234 12.12 -2.26 6.18
C LEU A 234 10.61 -2.03 6.37
N THR A 235 9.81 -2.93 5.79
CA THR A 235 8.34 -2.85 5.83
C THR A 235 7.70 -4.12 6.36
N HIS A 236 6.42 -4.04 6.68
CA HIS A 236 5.61 -5.16 7.17
C HIS A 236 4.15 -5.02 6.73
N VAL A 237 3.37 -6.08 6.89
CA VAL A 237 1.96 -6.21 6.50
C VAL A 237 1.78 -6.24 4.98
N ILE A 238 1.25 -5.20 4.31
CA ILE A 238 0.85 -5.29 2.89
C ILE A 238 1.45 -4.15 2.06
N ALA A 239 1.16 -2.88 2.34
CA ALA A 239 1.47 -1.77 1.44
C ALA A 239 2.94 -1.71 1.02
N GLY A 240 3.84 -1.61 2.00
CA GLY A 240 5.28 -1.63 1.75
C GLY A 240 5.76 -2.94 1.14
N PRO A 241 5.46 -4.11 1.74
CA PRO A 241 5.90 -5.39 1.20
C PRO A 241 5.42 -5.69 -0.22
N VAL A 242 4.20 -5.31 -0.60
CA VAL A 242 3.72 -5.47 -2.00
C VAL A 242 4.47 -4.53 -2.93
N SER A 243 4.73 -3.27 -2.54
CA SER A 243 5.48 -2.35 -3.40
C SER A 243 6.90 -2.87 -3.70
N THR A 244 7.60 -3.37 -2.69
CA THR A 244 8.95 -3.91 -2.86
C THR A 244 8.94 -5.27 -3.58
N ARG A 245 7.88 -6.07 -3.44
CA ARG A 245 7.64 -7.24 -4.30
C ARG A 245 7.50 -6.86 -5.78
N LEU A 246 6.76 -5.79 -6.08
CA LEU A 246 6.63 -5.28 -7.45
C LEU A 246 7.99 -4.86 -8.00
N LEU A 247 8.83 -4.16 -7.22
CA LEU A 247 10.18 -3.81 -7.65
C LEU A 247 11.05 -5.06 -7.88
N ALA A 248 10.98 -6.07 -6.99
CA ALA A 248 11.69 -7.34 -7.14
C ALA A 248 11.23 -8.12 -8.37
N GLN A 249 9.93 -8.12 -8.68
CA GLN A 249 9.36 -8.76 -9.87
C GLN A 249 10.00 -8.22 -11.16
N PHE A 250 10.36 -6.94 -11.18
CA PHE A 250 11.02 -6.30 -12.32
C PHE A 250 12.55 -6.25 -12.21
N GLY A 251 13.14 -7.09 -11.35
CA GLY A 251 14.57 -7.39 -11.35
C GLY A 251 15.40 -6.67 -10.29
N ALA A 252 14.81 -5.83 -9.44
CA ALA A 252 15.55 -5.22 -8.34
C ALA A 252 16.03 -6.28 -7.32
N ASP A 253 17.26 -6.13 -6.81
CA ASP A 253 17.75 -6.88 -5.64
C ASP A 253 17.14 -6.29 -4.38
N VAL A 254 16.06 -6.92 -3.90
CA VAL A 254 15.34 -6.48 -2.71
C VAL A 254 15.79 -7.28 -1.49
N LEU A 255 16.40 -6.60 -0.54
CA LEU A 255 16.79 -7.14 0.76
C LEU A 255 15.77 -6.70 1.81
N HIS A 256 14.86 -7.61 2.16
CA HIS A 256 13.85 -7.39 3.20
C HIS A 256 14.42 -7.69 4.57
N LEU A 257 14.30 -6.71 5.47
CA LEU A 257 14.83 -6.73 6.83
C LEU A 257 13.69 -6.79 7.84
N THR A 258 13.72 -7.78 8.71
CA THR A 258 12.73 -7.93 9.78
C THR A 258 13.38 -8.26 11.11
N ARG A 259 12.70 -7.91 12.21
CA ARG A 259 13.14 -8.29 13.54
C ARG A 259 12.72 -9.72 13.84
N PRO A 260 13.60 -10.54 14.46
CA PRO A 260 13.27 -11.93 14.78
C PRO A 260 12.17 -12.07 15.85
N ASP A 261 12.01 -11.06 16.71
CA ASP A 261 11.01 -11.06 17.80
C ASP A 261 9.64 -10.51 17.40
N ARG A 262 9.48 -9.98 16.17
CA ARG A 262 8.22 -9.45 15.64
C ARG A 262 8.07 -9.70 14.14
N PRO A 263 8.13 -10.95 13.71
CA PRO A 263 7.97 -11.28 12.29
C PRO A 263 6.50 -11.12 11.86
N ASP A 264 6.31 -10.87 10.57
CA ASP A 264 5.00 -11.08 9.95
C ASP A 264 4.66 -12.59 9.92
N PRO A 265 3.37 -12.95 9.96
CA PRO A 265 2.96 -14.34 9.81
C PRO A 265 3.45 -14.95 8.49
N ILE A 266 3.83 -16.24 8.51
CA ILE A 266 4.32 -16.96 7.33
C ILE A 266 3.40 -16.81 6.09
N PRO A 267 2.05 -16.92 6.21
CA PRO A 267 1.19 -16.72 5.04
C PRO A 267 1.33 -15.33 4.41
N MET A 268 1.57 -14.30 5.22
CA MET A 268 1.80 -12.93 4.74
C MET A 268 3.12 -12.86 3.97
N ILE A 269 4.19 -13.44 4.52
CA ILE A 269 5.51 -13.50 3.86
C ILE A 269 5.43 -14.28 2.54
N ALA A 270 4.70 -15.39 2.50
CA ALA A 270 4.47 -16.14 1.26
C ALA A 270 3.77 -15.28 0.19
N MET A 271 2.78 -14.49 0.58
CA MET A 271 2.02 -13.63 -0.33
C MET A 271 2.84 -12.43 -0.83
N THR A 272 3.62 -11.78 0.04
CA THR A 272 4.31 -10.52 -0.28
C THR A 272 5.80 -10.66 -0.58
N GLY A 273 6.38 -11.87 -0.43
CA GLY A 273 7.83 -12.08 -0.49
C GLY A 273 8.40 -12.44 -1.87
N GLY A 274 7.60 -12.39 -2.94
CA GLY A 274 8.04 -12.81 -4.28
C GLY A 274 9.28 -12.04 -4.77
N GLY A 275 10.37 -12.77 -5.04
CA GLY A 275 11.63 -12.21 -5.54
C GLY A 275 12.52 -11.56 -4.49
N LYS A 276 12.09 -11.48 -3.24
CA LYS A 276 12.86 -10.87 -2.16
C LYS A 276 13.79 -11.86 -1.47
N ARG A 277 14.86 -11.33 -0.91
CA ARG A 277 15.75 -12.00 0.03
C ARG A 277 15.44 -11.50 1.44
N ASN A 278 15.34 -12.41 2.40
CA ASN A 278 14.87 -12.09 3.75
C ASN A 278 16.00 -12.28 4.77
N ALA A 279 16.43 -11.19 5.42
CA ALA A 279 17.44 -11.21 6.47
C ALA A 279 16.86 -10.68 7.80
N TYR A 280 17.42 -11.11 8.93
CA TYR A 280 17.11 -10.50 10.22
C TYR A 280 17.95 -9.25 10.44
N CYS A 281 17.34 -8.22 11.03
CA CYS A 281 17.99 -6.99 11.45
C CYS A 281 17.19 -6.34 12.58
N ASP A 282 17.85 -6.10 13.70
CA ASP A 282 17.32 -5.36 14.83
C ASP A 282 18.09 -4.05 15.03
N LEU A 283 17.53 -2.93 14.57
CA LEU A 283 18.18 -1.62 14.70
C LEU A 283 18.44 -1.17 16.15
N ARG A 284 17.92 -1.89 17.16
CA ARG A 284 18.27 -1.68 18.58
C ARG A 284 19.66 -2.26 18.90
N ASP A 285 20.06 -3.31 18.19
CA ASP A 285 21.40 -3.88 18.28
C ASP A 285 22.43 -3.03 17.52
N ALA A 286 23.60 -2.83 18.09
CA ALA A 286 24.64 -1.98 17.52
C ALA A 286 25.31 -2.60 16.29
N HIS A 287 25.47 -3.94 16.27
CA HIS A 287 26.08 -4.67 15.16
C HIS A 287 25.14 -4.65 13.94
N ASP A 288 23.85 -4.98 14.14
CA ASP A 288 22.86 -4.96 13.07
C ASP A 288 22.66 -3.54 12.51
N ARG A 289 22.70 -2.53 13.38
CA ARG A 289 22.60 -1.12 12.96
C ARG A 289 23.82 -0.70 12.12
N ALA A 290 25.03 -1.18 12.45
CA ALA A 290 26.21 -0.93 11.63
C ALA A 290 26.06 -1.62 10.25
N ALA A 291 25.68 -2.90 10.23
CA ALA A 291 25.42 -3.63 8.99
C ALA A 291 24.34 -2.97 8.12
N PHE A 292 23.29 -2.43 8.74
CA PHE A 292 22.25 -1.64 8.04
C PHE A 292 22.86 -0.41 7.36
N HIS A 293 23.70 0.35 8.06
CA HIS A 293 24.34 1.52 7.48
C HIS A 293 25.37 1.17 6.39
N ASP A 294 26.05 0.05 6.50
CA ASP A 294 26.96 -0.43 5.45
C ASP A 294 26.16 -0.81 4.18
N ALA A 295 25.07 -1.57 4.33
CA ALA A 295 24.22 -1.93 3.20
C ALA A 295 23.57 -0.69 2.55
N LEU A 296 23.22 0.33 3.34
CA LEU A 296 22.68 1.59 2.84
C LEU A 296 23.61 2.32 1.86
N GLN A 297 24.96 2.20 2.05
CA GLN A 297 25.92 2.89 1.16
C GLN A 297 25.81 2.43 -0.30
N GLU A 298 25.26 1.26 -0.52
CA GLU A 298 25.08 0.68 -1.84
C GLU A 298 23.61 0.68 -2.31
N ALA A 299 22.68 1.05 -1.43
CA ALA A 299 21.24 1.08 -1.77
C ALA A 299 20.92 2.22 -2.74
N ASP A 300 20.01 1.95 -3.67
CA ASP A 300 19.35 2.94 -4.51
C ASP A 300 18.05 3.43 -3.88
N VAL A 301 17.33 2.52 -3.24
CA VAL A 301 16.02 2.77 -2.65
C VAL A 301 15.99 2.23 -1.23
N PHE A 302 15.42 2.99 -0.32
CA PHE A 302 15.05 2.55 1.03
C PHE A 302 13.56 2.68 1.21
N VAL A 303 12.91 1.61 1.63
CA VAL A 303 11.45 1.59 1.86
C VAL A 303 11.15 1.27 3.30
N HIS A 304 10.30 2.05 3.96
CA HIS A 304 9.89 1.78 5.33
C HIS A 304 8.44 2.14 5.63
N ALA A 305 7.90 1.49 6.66
CA ALA A 305 6.57 1.76 7.21
C ALA A 305 6.59 1.94 8.75
N TYR A 306 7.77 2.11 9.34
CA TYR A 306 7.93 2.20 10.78
C TYR A 306 8.01 3.64 11.26
N ARG A 307 7.32 3.91 12.38
CA ARG A 307 7.45 5.14 13.14
C ARG A 307 8.68 5.07 14.04
N GLY A 308 9.29 6.22 14.31
CA GLY A 308 10.37 6.34 15.30
C GLY A 308 11.73 5.79 14.87
N LEU A 309 11.97 5.59 13.57
CA LEU A 309 13.29 5.19 13.05
C LEU A 309 14.39 6.21 13.39
N ALA A 310 14.04 7.48 13.58
CA ALA A 310 14.98 8.53 14.00
C ALA A 310 15.72 8.18 15.30
N ARG A 311 15.07 7.46 16.24
CA ARG A 311 15.71 7.00 17.50
C ARG A 311 16.85 6.02 17.29
N HIS A 312 16.92 5.41 16.10
CA HIS A 312 17.92 4.43 15.70
C HIS A 312 18.87 4.96 14.61
N GLY A 313 18.84 6.29 14.33
CA GLY A 313 19.68 6.90 13.29
C GLY A 313 19.27 6.51 11.86
N ALA A 314 17.99 6.19 11.66
CA ALA A 314 17.44 5.74 10.39
C ALA A 314 16.24 6.62 9.93
N SER A 315 16.22 7.92 10.30
CA SER A 315 15.31 8.87 9.65
C SER A 315 15.73 9.13 8.21
N THR A 316 14.79 9.48 7.34
CA THR A 316 15.06 9.78 5.94
C THR A 316 16.12 10.89 5.80
N GLU A 317 16.05 11.94 6.61
CA GLU A 317 17.03 13.04 6.61
C GLU A 317 18.44 12.56 6.95
N GLU A 318 18.57 11.65 7.93
CA GLU A 318 19.85 11.05 8.29
C GLU A 318 20.38 10.15 7.18
N LEU A 319 19.52 9.31 6.63
CA LEU A 319 19.90 8.34 5.58
C LEU A 319 20.30 9.03 4.28
N VAL A 320 19.60 10.09 3.88
CA VAL A 320 19.91 10.89 2.71
C VAL A 320 21.26 11.61 2.86
N ARG A 321 21.59 12.10 4.06
CA ARG A 321 22.92 12.71 4.32
C ARG A 321 24.04 11.66 4.24
N ARG A 322 23.80 10.43 4.70
CA ARG A 322 24.77 9.33 4.61
C ARG A 322 24.92 8.77 3.21
N ARG A 323 23.85 8.76 2.44
CA ARG A 323 23.80 8.23 1.08
C ARG A 323 23.16 9.24 0.12
N PRO A 324 23.91 10.26 -0.36
CA PRO A 324 23.44 11.18 -1.38
C PRO A 324 23.01 10.44 -2.66
N GLY A 325 21.82 10.76 -3.16
CA GLY A 325 21.19 10.07 -4.28
C GLY A 325 20.28 8.92 -3.87
N LEU A 326 20.03 8.72 -2.56
CA LEU A 326 19.05 7.75 -2.05
C LEU A 326 17.62 8.20 -2.41
N ILE A 327 16.78 7.23 -2.73
CA ILE A 327 15.33 7.39 -2.87
C ILE A 327 14.69 6.72 -1.64
N ALA A 328 14.03 7.49 -0.79
CA ALA A 328 13.31 6.97 0.36
C ALA A 328 11.79 6.93 0.06
N LEU A 329 11.17 5.75 0.22
CA LEU A 329 9.73 5.56 0.14
C LEU A 329 9.18 5.29 1.53
N GLU A 330 8.27 6.13 1.99
CA GLU A 330 7.69 6.11 3.32
C GLU A 330 6.18 5.82 3.25
N TYR A 331 5.73 4.84 4.01
CA TYR A 331 4.31 4.55 4.19
C TYR A 331 3.84 4.99 5.56
N HIS A 332 2.74 5.74 5.60
CA HIS A 332 2.10 6.22 6.82
C HIS A 332 0.60 5.97 6.77
N ALA A 333 -0.05 5.88 7.91
CA ALA A 333 -1.51 5.87 7.95
C ALA A 333 -2.09 7.27 7.72
N TRP A 334 -1.49 8.29 8.37
CA TRP A 334 -2.07 9.64 8.54
C TRP A 334 -1.15 10.78 8.07
N GLY A 335 0.08 10.48 7.66
CA GLY A 335 1.13 11.44 7.36
C GLY A 335 2.03 11.74 8.55
N SER A 336 3.34 11.78 8.33
CA SER A 336 4.36 11.87 9.39
C SER A 336 4.39 13.20 10.15
N GLU A 337 4.04 14.29 9.49
CA GLU A 337 4.12 15.66 10.03
C GLU A 337 2.75 16.20 10.48
N GLY A 338 1.68 15.42 10.30
CA GLY A 338 0.31 15.81 10.65
C GLY A 338 -0.01 15.59 12.13
N PRO A 339 -1.18 16.08 12.56
CA PRO A 339 -1.63 15.93 13.95
C PRO A 339 -1.73 14.49 14.44
N TRP A 340 -1.87 13.52 13.53
CA TRP A 340 -1.90 12.10 13.82
C TRP A 340 -0.63 11.35 13.37
N GLY A 341 0.47 12.06 13.11
CA GLY A 341 1.71 11.46 12.61
C GLY A 341 2.26 10.33 13.50
N GLU A 342 2.10 10.43 14.81
CA GLU A 342 2.52 9.41 15.76
C GLU A 342 1.48 8.31 16.01
N ARG A 343 0.27 8.40 15.45
CA ARG A 343 -0.76 7.36 15.59
C ARG A 343 -0.47 6.18 14.68
N GLY A 344 -0.67 4.97 15.21
CA GLY A 344 -0.77 3.76 14.40
C GLY A 344 -2.02 3.79 13.52
N GLY A 345 -1.99 3.03 12.42
CA GLY A 345 -3.16 2.90 11.57
C GLY A 345 -3.00 1.76 10.58
N PHE A 346 -4.11 1.37 10.02
CA PHE A 346 -4.27 0.31 9.03
C PHE A 346 -5.33 0.74 8.01
N ASP A 347 -5.46 -0.01 6.95
CA ASP A 347 -6.42 0.18 5.86
C ASP A 347 -7.83 0.52 6.36
N GLN A 348 -8.39 -0.34 7.23
CA GLN A 348 -9.75 -0.22 7.74
C GLN A 348 -9.95 1.03 8.61
N LEU A 349 -8.90 1.46 9.32
CA LEU A 349 -8.97 2.67 10.14
C LEU A 349 -8.97 3.92 9.25
N ALA A 350 -8.24 3.89 8.12
CA ALA A 350 -8.30 4.96 7.14
C ALA A 350 -9.70 5.08 6.54
N CYS A 351 -10.31 3.96 6.12
CA CYS A 351 -11.71 3.94 5.66
C CYS A 351 -12.69 4.49 6.73
N SER A 352 -12.45 4.17 8.00
CA SER A 352 -13.30 4.64 9.11
C SER A 352 -13.16 6.14 9.35
N ALA A 353 -11.92 6.66 9.37
CA ALA A 353 -11.65 8.07 9.67
C ALA A 353 -12.12 9.01 8.57
N THR A 354 -11.90 8.65 7.30
CA THR A 354 -12.09 9.52 6.14
C THR A 354 -13.54 9.67 5.71
N GLY A 355 -14.45 8.90 6.31
CA GLY A 355 -15.86 8.85 5.91
C GLY A 355 -16.17 7.80 4.84
N PHE A 356 -15.15 7.15 4.30
CA PHE A 356 -15.32 6.13 3.27
C PHE A 356 -16.28 5.01 3.71
N ALA A 357 -16.12 4.50 4.94
CA ALA A 357 -16.99 3.47 5.50
C ALA A 357 -18.44 3.94 5.70
N MET A 358 -18.69 5.25 5.85
CA MET A 358 -20.02 5.83 5.91
C MET A 358 -20.64 5.98 4.52
N GLU A 359 -19.84 6.28 3.51
CA GLU A 359 -20.29 6.38 2.12
C GLU A 359 -20.66 5.01 1.54
N GLU A 360 -19.95 3.92 1.94
CA GLU A 360 -20.31 2.54 1.61
C GLU A 360 -21.62 2.09 2.31
N TRP A 361 -22.04 2.79 3.31
CA TRP A 361 -23.09 2.39 4.23
C TRP A 361 -24.48 2.24 3.59
N THR A 362 -25.19 1.17 4.05
CA THR A 362 -26.66 1.07 3.93
C THR A 362 -27.32 1.16 5.31
N ASP A 363 -27.01 0.23 6.22
CA ASP A 363 -27.60 0.13 7.57
C ASP A 363 -26.60 0.32 8.71
N ARG A 364 -25.31 0.10 8.41
CA ARG A 364 -24.19 0.26 9.33
C ARG A 364 -22.93 0.56 8.53
N PRO A 365 -21.88 1.18 9.13
CA PRO A 365 -20.61 1.39 8.44
C PRO A 365 -20.10 0.09 7.82
N SER A 366 -19.59 0.18 6.61
CA SER A 366 -19.06 -0.95 5.87
C SER A 366 -17.68 -0.62 5.31
N LEU A 367 -16.79 -1.60 5.33
CA LEU A 367 -15.58 -1.54 4.53
C LEU A 367 -15.93 -1.72 3.06
N PRO A 368 -15.06 -1.32 2.11
CA PRO A 368 -15.28 -1.62 0.71
C PRO A 368 -15.51 -3.13 0.52
N PRO A 369 -16.25 -3.55 -0.51
CA PRO A 369 -16.55 -4.98 -0.73
C PRO A 369 -15.30 -5.83 -0.97
N THR A 370 -14.18 -5.21 -1.30
CA THR A 370 -12.85 -5.84 -1.39
C THR A 370 -12.17 -6.00 -0.03
N TYR A 371 -12.77 -5.46 1.05
CA TYR A 371 -12.26 -5.42 2.42
C TYR A 371 -10.97 -4.61 2.59
N LEU A 372 -9.99 -4.78 1.72
CA LEU A 372 -8.77 -3.97 1.62
C LEU A 372 -8.81 -3.11 0.37
N LEU A 373 -8.32 -1.91 0.45
CA LEU A 373 -8.26 -0.93 -0.63
C LEU A 373 -6.92 -0.20 -0.62
N ASN A 374 -6.64 0.44 0.52
CA ASN A 374 -5.57 1.42 0.65
C ASN A 374 -4.20 0.79 0.54
N ASP A 375 -4.03 -0.38 1.13
CA ASP A 375 -2.75 -1.08 1.16
C ASP A 375 -2.28 -1.44 -0.25
N TYR A 376 -3.16 -1.99 -1.08
CA TYR A 376 -2.81 -2.37 -2.46
C TYR A 376 -2.65 -1.16 -3.36
N LEU A 377 -3.54 -0.17 -3.27
CA LEU A 377 -3.39 1.09 -4.01
C LEU A 377 -2.08 1.80 -3.64
N ALA A 378 -1.81 1.96 -2.34
CA ALA A 378 -0.57 2.57 -1.86
C ALA A 378 0.67 1.85 -2.38
N ALA A 379 0.63 0.50 -2.45
CA ALA A 379 1.74 -0.29 -2.95
C ALA A 379 2.06 0.00 -4.43
N TYR A 380 1.05 -0.02 -5.30
CA TYR A 380 1.25 0.28 -6.73
C TYR A 380 1.64 1.74 -6.95
N LEU A 381 1.03 2.69 -6.25
CA LEU A 381 1.37 4.10 -6.33
C LEU A 381 2.81 4.37 -5.84
N GLY A 382 3.23 3.77 -4.73
CA GLY A 382 4.59 3.90 -4.22
C GLY A 382 5.63 3.29 -5.16
N ALA A 383 5.37 2.11 -5.71
CA ALA A 383 6.26 1.47 -6.68
C ALA A 383 6.36 2.29 -7.99
N ALA A 384 5.24 2.84 -8.47
CA ALA A 384 5.21 3.74 -9.63
C ALA A 384 6.03 5.01 -9.38
N ALA A 385 5.91 5.60 -8.18
CA ALA A 385 6.68 6.77 -7.80
C ALA A 385 8.18 6.49 -7.75
N VAL A 386 8.60 5.32 -7.22
CA VAL A 386 10.00 4.90 -7.25
C VAL A 386 10.51 4.84 -8.68
N ALA A 387 9.77 4.18 -9.60
CA ALA A 387 10.17 4.09 -11.01
C ALA A 387 10.27 5.48 -11.68
N THR A 388 9.33 6.40 -11.38
CA THR A 388 9.38 7.78 -11.87
C THR A 388 10.61 8.52 -11.33
N VAL A 389 10.88 8.42 -10.04
CA VAL A 389 12.00 9.11 -9.39
C VAL A 389 13.35 8.54 -9.83
N LEU A 390 13.45 7.25 -10.13
CA LEU A 390 14.66 6.65 -10.73
C LEU A 390 15.00 7.33 -12.06
N ARG A 391 14.01 7.58 -12.91
CA ARG A 391 14.18 8.31 -14.18
C ARG A 391 14.65 9.75 -13.94
N ARG A 392 14.00 10.44 -12.99
CA ARG A 392 14.36 11.81 -12.61
C ARG A 392 15.76 11.89 -12.02
N ARG A 393 16.12 10.99 -11.10
CA ARG A 393 17.47 10.91 -10.52
C ARG A 393 18.54 10.69 -11.60
N ALA A 394 18.22 9.96 -12.65
CA ALA A 394 19.14 9.69 -13.75
C ALA A 394 19.48 10.94 -14.59
N THR A 395 18.64 11.98 -14.56
CA THR A 395 18.83 13.23 -15.31
C THR A 395 19.02 14.46 -14.43
N GLU A 396 18.34 14.52 -13.29
CA GLU A 396 18.32 15.67 -12.38
C GLU A 396 19.26 15.49 -11.17
N GLY A 397 19.68 14.23 -10.87
CA GLY A 397 20.35 13.90 -9.62
C GLY A 397 19.45 14.09 -8.41
N GLY A 398 20.06 14.37 -7.25
CA GLY A 398 19.34 14.64 -5.99
C GLY A 398 18.99 13.39 -5.21
N SER A 399 18.67 13.61 -3.95
CA SER A 399 18.08 12.62 -3.04
C SER A 399 16.59 12.90 -2.89
N TRP A 400 15.78 11.86 -2.82
CA TRP A 400 14.35 11.98 -2.97
C TRP A 400 13.60 11.29 -1.83
N ARG A 401 12.51 11.91 -1.42
CA ARG A 401 11.52 11.34 -0.50
C ARG A 401 10.19 11.18 -1.21
N ILE A 402 9.62 10.00 -1.09
CA ILE A 402 8.28 9.66 -1.58
C ILE A 402 7.45 9.30 -0.36
N ARG A 403 6.28 9.89 -0.20
CA ARG A 403 5.35 9.56 0.89
C ARG A 403 4.01 9.15 0.33
N VAL A 404 3.47 8.05 0.85
CA VAL A 404 2.11 7.57 0.58
C VAL A 404 1.40 7.36 1.91
N THR A 405 0.19 7.89 2.03
CA THR A 405 -0.61 7.73 3.25
C THR A 405 -1.90 6.98 2.96
N LEU A 406 -2.29 6.06 3.85
CA LEU A 406 -3.52 5.29 3.66
C LEU A 406 -4.76 6.20 3.64
N ALA A 407 -4.82 7.20 4.54
CA ALA A 407 -5.90 8.18 4.53
C ALA A 407 -5.89 9.06 3.26
N GLY A 408 -4.71 9.34 2.69
CA GLY A 408 -4.59 10.05 1.42
C GLY A 408 -5.11 9.24 0.24
N VAL A 409 -4.89 7.92 0.26
CA VAL A 409 -5.46 7.00 -0.75
C VAL A 409 -6.99 6.99 -0.66
N CYS A 410 -7.58 6.85 0.54
CA CYS A 410 -9.03 6.97 0.73
C CYS A 410 -9.55 8.28 0.16
N HIS A 411 -8.93 9.40 0.56
CA HIS A 411 -9.34 10.73 0.12
C HIS A 411 -9.26 10.87 -1.41
N TRP A 412 -8.18 10.38 -2.02
CA TRP A 412 -8.04 10.39 -3.48
C TRP A 412 -9.13 9.59 -4.18
N VAL A 413 -9.47 8.39 -3.72
CA VAL A 413 -10.56 7.58 -4.29
C VAL A 413 -11.90 8.29 -4.15
N GLN A 414 -12.17 8.93 -3.00
CA GLN A 414 -13.38 9.74 -2.80
C GLN A 414 -13.45 10.94 -3.77
N GLU A 415 -12.30 11.57 -4.10
CA GLU A 415 -12.25 12.69 -5.07
C GLU A 415 -12.52 12.26 -6.52
N LEU A 416 -12.42 10.96 -6.85
CA LEU A 416 -12.83 10.44 -8.16
C LEU A 416 -14.36 10.51 -8.37
N GLY A 417 -15.12 10.81 -7.31
CA GLY A 417 -16.58 10.89 -7.32
C GLY A 417 -17.25 9.55 -7.02
N LEU A 418 -18.48 9.63 -6.57
CA LEU A 418 -19.29 8.47 -6.20
C LEU A 418 -20.17 8.01 -7.37
N LEU A 419 -20.34 6.71 -7.51
CA LEU A 419 -21.33 6.07 -8.36
C LEU A 419 -22.73 6.20 -7.71
N ALA A 420 -23.77 6.20 -8.52
CA ALA A 420 -25.12 6.18 -8.00
C ALA A 420 -25.42 4.82 -7.34
N ARG A 421 -26.11 4.85 -6.20
CA ARG A 421 -26.41 3.62 -5.43
C ARG A 421 -27.27 2.64 -6.22
N GLU A 422 -28.13 3.11 -7.08
CA GLU A 422 -28.95 2.31 -8.00
C GLU A 422 -28.10 1.51 -8.99
N ASP A 423 -26.98 2.05 -9.47
CA ASP A 423 -26.10 1.41 -10.45
C ASP A 423 -25.28 0.27 -9.83
N VAL A 424 -25.02 0.33 -8.53
CA VAL A 424 -24.24 -0.67 -7.81
C VAL A 424 -25.11 -1.68 -7.04
N ARG A 425 -26.41 -1.37 -6.88
CA ARG A 425 -27.34 -2.24 -6.17
C ARG A 425 -27.57 -3.53 -6.96
N GLY A 426 -27.36 -4.65 -6.29
CA GLY A 426 -27.59 -6.00 -6.86
C GLY A 426 -26.40 -6.55 -7.64
N LEU A 427 -25.31 -5.81 -7.74
CA LEU A 427 -24.05 -6.41 -8.17
C LEU A 427 -23.62 -7.47 -7.15
N PRO A 428 -23.04 -8.57 -7.62
CA PRO A 428 -22.57 -9.62 -6.72
C PRO A 428 -21.42 -9.09 -5.86
N LEU A 429 -21.42 -9.45 -4.56
CA LEU A 429 -20.21 -9.27 -3.76
C LEU A 429 -19.06 -10.01 -4.42
N PRO A 430 -17.84 -9.45 -4.44
CA PRO A 430 -16.69 -10.18 -4.94
C PRO A 430 -16.59 -11.49 -4.16
N GLY A 431 -16.71 -12.58 -4.90
CA GLY A 431 -16.71 -13.91 -4.33
C GLY A 431 -15.31 -14.51 -4.24
N ARG A 432 -15.25 -15.79 -3.90
CA ARG A 432 -14.01 -16.55 -3.99
C ARG A 432 -13.58 -16.86 -5.42
N THR A 433 -14.43 -16.57 -6.40
CA THR A 433 -14.12 -16.77 -7.83
C THR A 433 -13.52 -15.47 -8.35
N PRO A 434 -12.26 -15.48 -8.78
CA PRO A 434 -11.61 -14.34 -9.40
C PRO A 434 -12.30 -13.93 -10.70
N LEU A 435 -12.21 -12.64 -11.05
CA LEU A 435 -12.68 -12.08 -12.32
C LEU A 435 -11.68 -12.29 -13.45
N ALA A 436 -10.42 -12.60 -13.11
CA ALA A 436 -9.32 -12.84 -14.05
C ALA A 436 -8.56 -14.12 -13.68
N ALA A 437 -7.47 -14.39 -14.41
CA ALA A 437 -6.66 -15.57 -14.22
C ALA A 437 -5.92 -15.57 -12.88
N LEU A 438 -5.74 -16.75 -12.29
CA LEU A 438 -4.80 -17.03 -11.23
C LEU A 438 -3.52 -17.64 -11.80
N SER A 439 -2.41 -17.40 -11.13
CA SER A 439 -1.13 -18.06 -11.37
C SER A 439 -0.72 -18.92 -10.18
N THR A 440 -0.05 -20.03 -10.42
CA THR A 440 0.48 -20.89 -9.36
C THR A 440 2.00 -20.99 -9.51
N THR A 441 2.72 -20.67 -8.44
CA THR A 441 4.17 -20.74 -8.37
C THR A 441 4.62 -21.65 -7.23
N ALA A 442 5.70 -22.41 -7.46
CA ALA A 442 6.35 -23.14 -6.37
C ALA A 442 7.10 -22.16 -5.45
N THR A 443 6.96 -22.35 -4.14
CA THR A 443 7.65 -21.55 -3.12
C THR A 443 8.26 -22.45 -2.07
N ASP A 444 9.14 -21.91 -1.22
CA ASP A 444 9.71 -22.65 -0.08
C ASP A 444 8.66 -23.01 0.98
N PHE A 445 7.46 -22.44 0.86
CA PHE A 445 6.32 -22.72 1.75
C PHE A 445 5.31 -23.70 1.15
N GLY A 446 5.53 -24.16 -0.07
CA GLY A 446 4.61 -24.94 -0.89
C GLY A 446 4.06 -24.17 -2.09
N PRO A 447 3.20 -24.78 -2.92
CA PRO A 447 2.61 -24.11 -4.06
C PRO A 447 1.69 -22.96 -3.62
N LEU A 448 1.96 -21.76 -4.14
CA LEU A 448 1.17 -20.57 -3.92
C LEU A 448 0.38 -20.24 -5.19
N THR A 449 -0.94 -20.14 -5.05
CA THR A 449 -1.84 -19.67 -6.10
C THR A 449 -2.32 -18.26 -5.74
N GLU A 450 -2.17 -17.31 -6.64
CA GLU A 450 -2.50 -15.89 -6.42
C GLU A 450 -3.03 -15.25 -7.71
N PRO A 451 -3.68 -14.06 -7.66
CA PRO A 451 -4.02 -13.32 -8.87
C PRO A 451 -2.80 -13.12 -9.74
N ALA A 452 -2.94 -13.38 -11.05
CA ALA A 452 -1.89 -13.15 -12.03
C ALA A 452 -1.55 -11.65 -12.11
N THR A 453 -0.42 -11.32 -12.73
CA THR A 453 -0.05 -9.93 -12.99
C THR A 453 -1.17 -9.24 -13.77
N PRO A 454 -1.67 -8.06 -13.33
CA PRO A 454 -2.94 -7.50 -13.80
C PRO A 454 -2.84 -6.67 -15.07
N PHE A 455 -1.72 -6.70 -15.77
CA PHE A 455 -1.50 -5.96 -17.01
C PHE A 455 -0.57 -6.70 -17.97
N ASP A 456 -0.61 -6.32 -19.23
CA ASP A 456 0.25 -6.82 -20.29
C ASP A 456 1.05 -5.69 -20.94
N TYR A 457 2.25 -6.02 -21.44
CA TYR A 457 3.04 -5.16 -22.30
C TYR A 457 2.80 -5.49 -23.79
N SER A 458 2.92 -4.49 -24.66
CA SER A 458 2.65 -4.63 -26.09
C SER A 458 3.61 -5.56 -26.83
N SER A 459 4.83 -5.76 -26.35
CA SER A 459 5.85 -6.48 -27.12
C SER A 459 6.82 -7.35 -26.30
N ARG A 460 6.61 -7.48 -24.99
CA ARG A 460 7.36 -8.42 -24.15
C ARG A 460 6.44 -9.01 -23.07
N PRO A 461 6.71 -10.21 -22.57
CA PRO A 461 5.95 -10.73 -21.45
C PRO A 461 6.24 -9.90 -20.19
N VAL A 462 5.23 -9.78 -19.31
CA VAL A 462 5.43 -9.23 -17.97
C VAL A 462 6.07 -10.32 -17.10
N PRO A 463 7.14 -9.98 -16.33
CA PRO A 463 7.81 -10.97 -15.52
C PRO A 463 6.87 -11.53 -14.43
N GLN A 464 7.06 -12.79 -14.09
CA GLN A 464 6.34 -13.42 -12.98
C GLN A 464 7.02 -13.10 -11.66
N PRO A 465 6.27 -13.06 -10.53
CA PRO A 465 6.87 -12.91 -9.21
C PRO A 465 7.92 -14.01 -8.95
N GLY A 466 9.09 -13.59 -8.45
CA GLY A 466 10.20 -14.50 -8.16
C GLY A 466 9.94 -15.45 -6.98
N ARG A 467 10.98 -16.26 -6.67
CA ARG A 467 10.94 -17.21 -5.55
C ARG A 467 10.60 -16.51 -4.23
N ARG A 468 9.91 -17.20 -3.35
CA ARG A 468 9.57 -16.76 -2.00
C ARG A 468 10.31 -17.58 -0.99
N SER A 469 11.05 -16.92 -0.11
CA SER A 469 11.97 -17.55 0.84
C SER A 469 11.58 -17.21 2.29
N PRO A 470 11.86 -18.11 3.27
CA PRO A 470 11.60 -17.84 4.68
C PRO A 470 12.34 -16.61 5.21
N LEU A 471 11.82 -16.03 6.29
CA LEU A 471 12.51 -14.97 7.04
C LEU A 471 13.85 -15.48 7.57
N GLY A 472 14.90 -14.65 7.51
CA GLY A 472 16.24 -15.00 7.96
C GLY A 472 16.97 -16.03 7.09
N SER A 473 16.42 -16.41 5.93
CA SER A 473 17.06 -17.39 5.04
C SER A 473 18.19 -16.82 4.19
N ALA A 474 18.34 -15.51 4.11
CA ALA A 474 19.41 -14.85 3.39
C ALA A 474 20.40 -14.18 4.35
N PRO A 475 21.68 -14.11 4.00
CA PRO A 475 22.63 -13.27 4.71
C PRO A 475 22.28 -11.79 4.49
N PHE A 476 22.62 -10.95 5.48
CA PHE A 476 22.43 -9.51 5.38
C PHE A 476 23.56 -8.90 4.54
N GLN A 477 23.52 -9.12 3.25
CA GLN A 477 24.44 -8.57 2.26
C GLN A 477 23.79 -8.51 0.88
N TRP A 478 24.27 -7.61 0.02
CA TRP A 478 23.85 -7.56 -1.38
C TRP A 478 24.32 -8.76 -2.19
N LEU A 479 23.60 -9.07 -3.27
CA LEU A 479 24.12 -10.04 -4.25
C LEU A 479 25.41 -9.49 -4.88
N GLN A 480 26.43 -10.34 -4.92
CA GLN A 480 27.66 -10.00 -5.62
C GLN A 480 27.56 -10.48 -7.07
N GLY A 481 27.90 -9.61 -8.02
CA GLY A 481 28.13 -10.03 -9.40
C GLY A 481 26.89 -10.04 -10.32
N ALA A 482 25.86 -9.26 -10.06
CA ALA A 482 24.86 -8.90 -11.07
C ALA A 482 25.23 -7.52 -11.67
N VAL A 483 26.22 -7.50 -12.53
CA VAL A 483 26.51 -6.40 -13.47
C VAL A 483 26.17 -6.87 -14.87
#